data_bac76c79758d8dac3fbb4913cdc9308c
#
_entry.id   bac76c79758d8dac3fbb4913cdc9308c
#
_cell.length_a   1.000
_cell.length_b   1.000
_cell.length_c   1.000
_cell.angle_alpha   90.00
_cell.angle_beta   90.00
_cell.angle_gamma   90.00
#
_symmetry.space_group_name_H-M   'P 1'
#
loop_
_entity.id
_entity.type
_entity.pdbx_description
1 polymer ?
#
loop_
_entity_poly.entity_id
_entity_poly.type
_entity_poly.pdbx_seq_one_letter_code
_entity_poly.pdbx_strand_id
1 'polypeptide(L)'
;PQPAVFEGQLGDTGIFICKVKCKDAEAMHVEHARRGIASLGPVHTRPDGSKHFYLKDPHGYLFEVVESMEWFGPAAYGGGVGGAVLGVSDVEKAFKLYRDVLGYDHVVMDETGVHPAFATLPGGEQTFRRVVLKRSQPTTGAFSELLGGGEIELVQAMDRTPRNLFENRYWGDLGFIHLCWDVRDMGALGKELEAAGFPFTVNSASSFDMGEASGQFTYVEDPDGTWIEFVETHKIPILKSLNWYLDTRKRPQG
;
A
#
# COMPACT_ATOMS: atom_id res chain seq x y z
N PRO A 1 -15.28 -16.08 6.07
CA PRO A 1 -15.04 -14.64 5.87
C PRO A 1 -16.38 -13.90 5.86
N GLN A 2 -16.43 -12.77 6.57
CA GLN A 2 -17.59 -11.91 6.64
C GLN A 2 -17.40 -10.71 5.69
N PRO A 3 -18.45 -10.21 5.02
CA PRO A 3 -18.40 -8.95 4.29
C PRO A 3 -18.30 -7.76 5.26
N ALA A 4 -18.00 -6.58 4.73
CA ALA A 4 -18.09 -5.35 5.51
C ALA A 4 -19.51 -5.16 6.05
N VAL A 5 -19.61 -4.64 7.28
CA VAL A 5 -20.90 -4.41 7.96
C VAL A 5 -21.65 -3.18 7.43
N PHE A 6 -20.99 -2.39 6.57
CA PHE A 6 -21.56 -1.22 5.90
C PHE A 6 -20.88 -1.01 4.54
N GLU A 7 -21.48 -0.21 3.69
CA GLU A 7 -20.87 0.21 2.44
C GLU A 7 -19.87 1.36 2.72
N GLY A 8 -18.58 1.08 2.52
CA GLY A 8 -17.51 2.06 2.78
C GLY A 8 -17.54 3.20 1.78
N GLN A 9 -17.17 4.38 2.25
CA GLN A 9 -17.02 5.59 1.45
C GLN A 9 -15.57 6.07 1.49
N LEU A 10 -15.14 6.75 0.43
CA LEU A 10 -13.82 7.35 0.38
C LEU A 10 -13.59 8.23 1.62
N GLY A 11 -12.43 8.10 2.25
CA GLY A 11 -12.11 8.77 3.51
C GLY A 11 -12.60 8.06 4.78
N ASP A 12 -13.28 6.92 4.69
CA ASP A 12 -13.44 6.01 5.83
C ASP A 12 -12.08 5.40 6.19
N THR A 13 -11.77 5.29 7.49
CA THR A 13 -10.43 4.92 7.95
C THR A 13 -10.09 3.48 7.63
N GLY A 14 -8.85 3.24 7.19
CA GLY A 14 -8.37 1.96 6.71
C GLY A 14 -7.99 1.96 5.23
N ILE A 15 -7.72 0.78 4.67
CA ILE A 15 -7.32 0.63 3.27
C ILE A 15 -8.56 0.63 2.39
N PHE A 16 -8.74 1.70 1.61
CA PHE A 16 -9.91 1.83 0.73
C PHE A 16 -9.65 1.34 -0.69
N ILE A 17 -8.46 1.62 -1.24
CA ILE A 17 -8.07 1.26 -2.61
C ILE A 17 -6.67 0.65 -2.60
N CYS A 18 -6.49 -0.46 -3.31
CA CYS A 18 -5.16 -0.98 -3.63
C CYS A 18 -4.66 -0.35 -4.93
N LYS A 19 -3.38 0.08 -4.95
CA LYS A 19 -2.76 0.61 -6.16
C LYS A 19 -1.96 -0.45 -6.89
N VAL A 20 -2.08 -0.47 -8.22
CA VAL A 20 -1.32 -1.33 -9.12
C VAL A 20 -0.57 -0.50 -10.16
N LYS A 21 0.64 -0.90 -10.47
CA LYS A 21 1.53 -0.15 -11.37
C LYS A 21 1.24 -0.41 -12.84
N CYS A 22 1.39 0.61 -13.66
CA CYS A 22 1.48 0.49 -15.12
C CYS A 22 2.57 1.43 -15.67
N LYS A 23 3.04 1.19 -16.89
CA LYS A 23 4.01 2.08 -17.57
C LYS A 23 3.33 3.26 -18.25
N ASP A 24 2.11 3.05 -18.72
CA ASP A 24 1.31 4.02 -19.47
C ASP A 24 -0.15 3.79 -19.11
N ALA A 25 -0.74 4.71 -18.38
CA ALA A 25 -2.12 4.58 -17.89
C ALA A 25 -3.14 4.68 -19.03
N GLU A 26 -2.88 5.46 -20.07
CA GLU A 26 -3.79 5.55 -21.21
C GLU A 26 -3.80 4.25 -22.02
N ALA A 27 -2.61 3.72 -22.34
CA ALA A 27 -2.49 2.43 -23.02
C ALA A 27 -3.12 1.29 -22.19
N MET A 28 -2.92 1.29 -20.86
CA MET A 28 -3.53 0.32 -19.97
C MET A 28 -5.05 0.45 -19.93
N HIS A 29 -5.57 1.68 -19.89
CA HIS A 29 -7.01 1.96 -19.91
C HIS A 29 -7.67 1.43 -21.19
N VAL A 30 -7.05 1.69 -22.35
CA VAL A 30 -7.50 1.15 -23.65
C VAL A 30 -7.46 -0.39 -23.67
N GLU A 31 -6.37 -0.99 -23.17
CA GLU A 31 -6.24 -2.45 -23.12
C GLU A 31 -7.27 -3.10 -22.18
N HIS A 32 -7.58 -2.47 -21.05
CA HIS A 32 -8.65 -2.92 -20.16
C HIS A 32 -10.00 -2.93 -20.87
N ALA A 33 -10.36 -1.82 -21.55
CA ALA A 33 -11.58 -1.74 -22.34
C ALA A 33 -11.66 -2.83 -23.41
N ARG A 34 -10.53 -3.09 -24.12
CA ARG A 34 -10.43 -4.16 -25.13
C ARG A 34 -10.67 -5.57 -24.51
N ARG A 35 -10.31 -5.76 -23.26
CA ARG A 35 -10.54 -7.03 -22.50
C ARG A 35 -11.89 -7.09 -21.81
N GLY A 36 -12.72 -6.08 -21.94
CA GLY A 36 -14.03 -6.00 -21.28
C GLY A 36 -13.94 -5.66 -19.79
N ILE A 37 -12.82 -5.11 -19.32
CA ILE A 37 -12.65 -4.62 -17.96
C ILE A 37 -13.08 -3.15 -17.93
N ALA A 38 -14.14 -2.85 -17.19
CA ALA A 38 -14.67 -1.50 -17.08
C ALA A 38 -13.84 -0.67 -16.08
N SER A 39 -13.42 0.51 -16.51
CA SER A 39 -12.84 1.54 -15.64
C SER A 39 -13.93 2.40 -15.00
N LEU A 40 -13.65 2.95 -13.83
CA LEU A 40 -14.49 3.92 -13.13
C LEU A 40 -14.09 5.34 -13.55
N GLY A 41 -14.53 5.75 -14.74
CA GLY A 41 -14.22 7.06 -15.28
C GLY A 41 -12.97 7.10 -16.17
N PRO A 42 -12.52 8.31 -16.55
CA PRO A 42 -11.39 8.54 -17.46
C PRO A 42 -10.04 8.40 -16.74
N VAL A 43 -8.97 8.48 -17.54
CA VAL A 43 -7.61 8.70 -17.02
C VAL A 43 -7.50 10.14 -16.51
N HIS A 44 -6.91 10.31 -15.35
CA HIS A 44 -6.62 11.60 -14.72
C HIS A 44 -5.12 11.85 -14.68
N THR A 45 -4.72 13.11 -14.66
CA THR A 45 -3.32 13.54 -14.54
C THR A 45 -3.12 14.25 -13.21
N ARG A 46 -2.07 13.88 -12.49
CA ARG A 46 -1.65 14.50 -11.23
C ARG A 46 -0.75 15.72 -11.47
N PRO A 47 -0.49 16.55 -10.46
CA PRO A 47 0.41 17.70 -10.57
C PRO A 47 1.84 17.37 -11.03
N ASP A 48 2.35 16.18 -10.70
CA ASP A 48 3.67 15.68 -11.13
C ASP A 48 3.67 15.15 -12.58
N GLY A 49 2.53 15.23 -13.29
CA GLY A 49 2.35 14.73 -14.63
C GLY A 49 2.05 13.23 -14.74
N SER A 50 2.14 12.48 -13.64
CA SER A 50 1.78 11.06 -13.65
C SER A 50 0.29 10.87 -13.86
N LYS A 51 -0.06 9.79 -14.56
CA LYS A 51 -1.46 9.48 -14.89
C LYS A 51 -1.96 8.30 -14.08
N HIS A 52 -3.27 8.29 -13.84
CA HIS A 52 -3.93 7.23 -13.10
C HIS A 52 -5.41 7.11 -13.48
N PHE A 53 -6.02 5.98 -13.17
CA PHE A 53 -7.46 5.76 -13.27
C PHE A 53 -7.91 4.69 -12.27
N TYR A 54 -9.22 4.62 -12.04
CA TYR A 54 -9.81 3.67 -11.12
C TYR A 54 -10.54 2.54 -11.83
N LEU A 55 -10.59 1.40 -11.18
CA LEU A 55 -11.39 0.26 -11.59
C LEU A 55 -11.95 -0.47 -10.37
N LYS A 56 -12.94 -1.31 -10.63
CA LYS A 56 -13.57 -2.15 -9.62
C LYS A 56 -13.48 -3.59 -10.07
N ASP A 57 -13.07 -4.47 -9.18
CA ASP A 57 -13.01 -5.89 -9.47
C ASP A 57 -14.42 -6.52 -9.44
N PRO A 58 -14.59 -7.78 -9.89
CA PRO A 58 -15.90 -8.47 -9.86
C PRO A 58 -16.48 -8.67 -8.46
N HIS A 59 -15.68 -8.52 -7.40
CA HIS A 59 -16.11 -8.64 -6.00
C HIS A 59 -16.44 -7.31 -5.35
N GLY A 60 -16.23 -6.21 -6.07
CA GLY A 60 -16.53 -4.87 -5.61
C GLY A 60 -15.36 -4.11 -5.00
N TYR A 61 -14.15 -4.67 -4.99
CA TYR A 61 -12.96 -3.98 -4.48
C TYR A 61 -12.43 -2.97 -5.47
N LEU A 62 -11.95 -1.86 -4.94
CA LEU A 62 -11.46 -0.74 -5.73
C LEU A 62 -9.95 -0.84 -5.93
N PHE A 63 -9.53 -0.57 -7.14
CA PHE A 63 -8.12 -0.48 -7.52
C PHE A 63 -7.86 0.84 -8.24
N GLU A 64 -6.68 1.40 -8.01
CA GLU A 64 -6.14 2.51 -8.76
C GLU A 64 -4.96 2.02 -9.59
N VAL A 65 -5.01 2.24 -10.89
CA VAL A 65 -3.87 1.99 -11.78
C VAL A 65 -3.06 3.27 -11.83
N VAL A 66 -1.77 3.21 -11.46
CA VAL A 66 -0.87 4.35 -11.36
C VAL A 66 0.36 4.17 -12.24
N GLU A 67 0.80 5.24 -12.91
CA GLU A 67 2.03 5.21 -13.68
C GLU A 67 3.25 5.08 -12.78
N SER A 68 4.09 4.08 -13.09
CA SER A 68 5.38 3.86 -12.44
C SER A 68 6.31 3.11 -13.36
N MET A 69 7.58 3.50 -13.37
CA MET A 69 8.64 2.78 -14.08
C MET A 69 9.39 1.79 -13.19
N GLU A 70 9.07 1.79 -11.88
CA GLU A 70 9.72 0.95 -10.89
C GLU A 70 9.01 -0.39 -10.76
N TRP A 71 9.33 -1.36 -11.61
CA TRP A 71 8.86 -2.71 -11.45
C TRP A 71 9.80 -3.75 -12.03
N PHE A 72 9.58 -5.00 -11.64
CA PHE A 72 10.33 -6.15 -12.10
C PHE A 72 9.71 -6.79 -13.35
N GLY A 73 10.55 -7.06 -14.36
CA GLY A 73 10.21 -7.86 -15.50
C GLY A 73 9.69 -7.10 -16.73
N PRO A 74 9.44 -7.83 -17.82
CA PRO A 74 9.14 -7.27 -19.14
C PRO A 74 7.64 -6.97 -19.37
N ALA A 75 6.81 -6.97 -18.33
CA ALA A 75 5.37 -6.76 -18.48
C ALA A 75 5.06 -5.48 -19.25
N ALA A 76 4.22 -5.56 -20.28
CA ALA A 76 3.92 -4.45 -21.15
C ALA A 76 2.95 -3.46 -20.51
N TYR A 77 1.97 -3.95 -19.76
CA TYR A 77 0.87 -3.12 -19.28
C TYR A 77 0.86 -2.96 -17.77
N GLY A 78 0.82 -4.00 -16.99
CA GLY A 78 0.69 -3.91 -15.55
C GLY A 78 1.77 -4.68 -14.82
N GLY A 79 2.15 -4.23 -13.65
CA GLY A 79 3.18 -4.90 -12.87
C GLY A 79 3.28 -4.47 -11.42
N GLY A 80 2.87 -5.35 -10.52
CA GLY A 80 3.10 -5.24 -9.10
C GLY A 80 2.21 -4.25 -8.35
N VAL A 81 2.37 -4.27 -7.04
CA VAL A 81 1.67 -3.37 -6.12
C VAL A 81 2.25 -1.97 -6.23
N GLY A 82 1.37 -0.97 -6.38
CA GLY A 82 1.73 0.45 -6.48
C GLY A 82 1.61 1.20 -5.16
N GLY A 83 1.00 0.59 -4.16
CA GLY A 83 0.71 1.20 -2.87
C GLY A 83 -0.76 1.10 -2.48
N ALA A 84 -1.25 2.08 -1.72
CA ALA A 84 -2.63 2.10 -1.28
C ALA A 84 -3.16 3.52 -1.09
N VAL A 85 -4.51 3.65 -1.15
CA VAL A 85 -5.24 4.81 -0.66
C VAL A 85 -5.81 4.46 0.71
N LEU A 86 -5.44 5.23 1.70
CA LEU A 86 -5.82 5.09 3.09
C LEU A 86 -6.75 6.23 3.51
N GLY A 87 -7.93 5.89 3.98
CA GLY A 87 -8.71 6.84 4.73
C GLY A 87 -8.08 7.07 6.10
N VAL A 88 -7.93 8.32 6.50
CA VAL A 88 -7.37 8.70 7.79
C VAL A 88 -8.23 9.76 8.47
N SER A 89 -8.29 9.74 9.79
CA SER A 89 -9.03 10.76 10.55
C SER A 89 -8.27 12.09 10.65
N ASP A 90 -6.93 12.02 10.56
CA ASP A 90 -6.04 13.17 10.71
C ASP A 90 -4.71 12.92 9.97
N VAL A 91 -4.49 13.64 8.88
CA VAL A 91 -3.28 13.52 8.05
C VAL A 91 -2.00 13.79 8.85
N GLU A 92 -2.02 14.77 9.76
CA GLU A 92 -0.82 15.12 10.55
C GLU A 92 -0.42 13.98 11.51
N LYS A 93 -1.40 13.25 12.05
CA LYS A 93 -1.12 12.06 12.84
C LYS A 93 -0.57 10.92 11.99
N ALA A 94 -1.15 10.72 10.80
CA ALA A 94 -0.70 9.70 9.86
C ALA A 94 0.73 9.95 9.37
N PHE A 95 1.13 11.20 9.19
CA PHE A 95 2.50 11.59 8.81
C PHE A 95 3.56 11.04 9.75
N LYS A 96 3.28 10.95 11.06
CA LYS A 96 4.24 10.42 12.04
C LYS A 96 4.68 8.99 11.71
N LEU A 97 3.76 8.17 11.19
CA LEU A 97 4.10 6.82 10.78
C LEU A 97 4.59 6.79 9.32
N TYR A 98 3.76 7.21 8.38
CA TYR A 98 4.03 6.98 6.95
C TYR A 98 5.19 7.83 6.44
N ARG A 99 5.28 9.10 6.86
CA ARG A 99 6.36 10.00 6.42
C ARG A 99 7.59 9.88 7.29
N ASP A 100 7.43 10.02 8.62
CA ASP A 100 8.56 10.25 9.51
C ASP A 100 9.28 8.94 9.89
N VAL A 101 8.56 7.81 10.00
CA VAL A 101 9.17 6.50 10.29
C VAL A 101 9.36 5.67 9.02
N LEU A 102 8.31 5.54 8.17
CA LEU A 102 8.40 4.69 7.00
C LEU A 102 9.08 5.35 5.80
N GLY A 103 9.44 6.64 5.90
CA GLY A 103 10.25 7.35 4.93
C GLY A 103 9.55 7.69 3.61
N TYR A 104 8.23 7.84 3.61
CA TYR A 104 7.50 8.40 2.46
C TYR A 104 7.55 9.94 2.51
N ASP A 105 8.74 10.48 2.41
CA ASP A 105 9.11 11.86 2.73
C ASP A 105 8.92 12.85 1.56
N HIS A 106 8.67 12.34 0.34
CA HIS A 106 8.40 13.17 -0.83
C HIS A 106 6.90 13.37 -1.03
N VAL A 107 6.43 14.59 -0.78
CA VAL A 107 5.03 15.00 -0.99
C VAL A 107 4.85 15.33 -2.47
N VAL A 108 4.12 14.46 -3.19
CA VAL A 108 3.75 14.68 -4.61
C VAL A 108 2.61 15.68 -4.71
N MET A 109 1.67 15.58 -3.76
CA MET A 109 0.47 16.42 -3.71
C MET A 109 -0.02 16.52 -2.26
N ASP A 110 -0.49 17.69 -1.85
CA ASP A 110 -1.24 17.94 -0.61
C ASP A 110 -2.26 19.03 -0.90
N GLU A 111 -3.50 18.65 -1.13
CA GLU A 111 -4.56 19.55 -1.55
C GLU A 111 -5.86 19.28 -0.80
N THR A 112 -6.57 20.36 -0.46
CA THR A 112 -7.90 20.27 0.17
C THR A 112 -8.96 20.81 -0.79
N GLY A 113 -9.98 19.99 -1.05
CA GLY A 113 -11.07 20.38 -1.94
C GLY A 113 -11.89 19.19 -2.43
N VAL A 114 -12.75 19.43 -3.40
CA VAL A 114 -13.42 18.39 -4.17
C VAL A 114 -12.51 17.99 -5.32
N HIS A 115 -12.19 16.70 -5.42
CA HIS A 115 -11.25 16.19 -6.41
C HIS A 115 -12.00 15.52 -7.57
N PRO A 116 -11.91 16.04 -8.81
CA PRO A 116 -12.61 15.46 -9.96
C PRO A 116 -12.29 13.97 -10.20
N ALA A 117 -11.08 13.55 -9.87
CA ALA A 117 -10.66 12.15 -9.96
C ALA A 117 -11.47 11.22 -9.04
N PHE A 118 -12.03 11.74 -7.97
CA PHE A 118 -12.81 10.95 -6.99
C PHE A 118 -14.29 10.84 -7.33
N ALA A 119 -14.81 11.62 -8.28
CA ALA A 119 -16.24 11.73 -8.55
C ALA A 119 -16.95 10.39 -8.85
N THR A 120 -16.21 9.39 -9.32
CA THR A 120 -16.75 8.05 -9.63
C THR A 120 -16.59 7.04 -8.48
N LEU A 121 -15.95 7.45 -7.40
CA LEU A 121 -15.75 6.60 -6.22
C LEU A 121 -16.90 6.77 -5.22
N PRO A 122 -17.22 5.75 -4.42
CA PRO A 122 -18.24 5.87 -3.37
C PRO A 122 -17.94 7.03 -2.42
N GLY A 123 -18.85 7.99 -2.33
CA GLY A 123 -18.70 9.19 -1.51
C GLY A 123 -17.65 10.20 -2.01
N GLY A 124 -17.16 10.06 -3.24
CA GLY A 124 -16.04 10.84 -3.77
C GLY A 124 -16.34 12.31 -4.12
N GLU A 125 -17.61 12.75 -4.04
CA GLU A 125 -18.02 14.13 -4.34
C GLU A 125 -17.89 15.10 -3.13
N GLN A 126 -17.37 14.60 -2.00
CA GLN A 126 -17.17 15.38 -0.77
C GLN A 126 -15.86 16.16 -0.80
N THR A 127 -15.66 17.02 0.20
CA THR A 127 -14.38 17.71 0.41
C THR A 127 -13.40 16.80 1.12
N PHE A 128 -12.20 16.65 0.56
CA PHE A 128 -11.12 15.85 1.14
C PHE A 128 -9.83 16.67 1.22
N ARG A 129 -9.02 16.41 2.25
CA ARG A 129 -7.58 16.64 2.16
C ARG A 129 -6.98 15.38 1.58
N ARG A 130 -6.36 15.50 0.42
CA ARG A 130 -5.72 14.44 -0.35
C ARG A 130 -4.22 14.65 -0.37
N VAL A 131 -3.47 13.68 0.14
CA VAL A 131 -2.01 13.73 0.18
C VAL A 131 -1.44 12.49 -0.47
N VAL A 132 -0.55 12.68 -1.45
CA VAL A 132 0.18 11.58 -2.10
C VAL A 132 1.63 11.66 -1.71
N LEU A 133 2.14 10.59 -1.12
CA LEU A 133 3.49 10.46 -0.60
C LEU A 133 4.26 9.40 -1.37
N LYS A 134 5.51 9.70 -1.72
CA LYS A 134 6.50 8.76 -2.24
C LYS A 134 7.76 8.79 -1.39
N ARG A 135 8.65 7.84 -1.58
CA ARG A 135 10.00 7.90 -0.99
C ARG A 135 10.89 8.75 -1.89
N SER A 136 11.67 9.67 -1.29
CA SER A 136 12.70 10.42 -2.02
C SER A 136 13.93 9.56 -2.34
N GLN A 137 14.16 8.51 -1.54
CA GLN A 137 15.25 7.57 -1.73
C GLN A 137 14.74 6.23 -2.28
N PRO A 138 15.48 5.62 -3.23
CA PRO A 138 15.10 4.31 -3.73
C PRO A 138 15.14 3.26 -2.62
N THR A 139 14.26 2.27 -2.72
CA THR A 139 14.29 1.13 -1.82
C THR A 139 15.54 0.29 -2.08
N THR A 140 16.14 -0.23 -1.01
CA THR A 140 17.31 -1.10 -1.08
C THR A 140 17.04 -2.40 -0.34
N GLY A 141 17.49 -3.52 -0.88
CA GLY A 141 17.27 -4.82 -0.25
C GLY A 141 17.05 -5.92 -1.28
N ALA A 142 16.87 -7.14 -0.79
CA ALA A 142 16.75 -8.32 -1.65
C ALA A 142 15.55 -8.28 -2.60
N PHE A 143 14.47 -7.63 -2.17
CA PHE A 143 13.21 -7.54 -2.92
C PHE A 143 12.98 -6.16 -3.55
N SER A 144 13.94 -5.23 -3.45
CA SER A 144 13.75 -3.86 -3.94
C SER A 144 13.45 -3.80 -5.45
N GLU A 145 14.06 -4.64 -6.27
CA GLU A 145 13.77 -4.70 -7.70
C GLU A 145 12.41 -5.36 -7.99
N LEU A 146 12.00 -6.34 -7.19
CA LEU A 146 10.73 -7.05 -7.35
C LEU A 146 9.55 -6.19 -6.92
N LEU A 147 9.62 -5.59 -5.74
CA LEU A 147 8.55 -4.81 -5.16
C LEU A 147 8.58 -3.36 -5.68
N GLY A 148 9.78 -2.82 -5.94
CA GLY A 148 9.99 -1.45 -6.38
C GLY A 148 9.51 -0.41 -5.39
N GLY A 149 9.54 0.84 -5.78
CA GLY A 149 8.89 1.93 -5.05
C GLY A 149 7.38 1.87 -5.18
N GLY A 150 6.68 2.27 -4.13
CA GLY A 150 5.24 2.46 -4.10
C GLY A 150 4.91 3.85 -3.57
N GLU A 151 3.63 4.16 -3.51
CA GLU A 151 3.15 5.42 -2.95
C GLU A 151 2.08 5.15 -1.88
N ILE A 152 1.99 6.04 -0.91
CA ILE A 152 0.90 6.07 0.07
C ILE A 152 0.07 7.31 -0.23
N GLU A 153 -1.22 7.12 -0.38
CA GLU A 153 -2.17 8.22 -0.52
C GLU A 153 -3.07 8.27 0.71
N LEU A 154 -3.01 9.40 1.42
CA LEU A 154 -3.82 9.67 2.60
C LEU A 154 -5.02 10.52 2.19
N VAL A 155 -6.21 10.11 2.58
CA VAL A 155 -7.47 10.80 2.26
C VAL A 155 -8.24 11.05 3.55
N GLN A 156 -8.34 12.31 3.94
CA GLN A 156 -9.11 12.75 5.11
C GLN A 156 -10.42 13.39 4.65
N ALA A 157 -11.56 12.85 5.06
CA ALA A 157 -12.85 13.48 4.84
C ALA A 157 -12.98 14.73 5.71
N MET A 158 -13.34 15.87 5.10
CA MET A 158 -13.44 17.15 5.80
C MET A 158 -14.86 17.46 6.28
N ASP A 159 -15.87 16.87 5.67
CA ASP A 159 -17.28 17.21 5.87
C ASP A 159 -18.02 16.20 6.75
N ARG A 160 -17.35 15.13 7.20
CA ARG A 160 -17.96 14.07 8.01
C ARG A 160 -16.96 13.37 8.92
N THR A 161 -17.47 12.66 9.91
CA THR A 161 -16.67 11.73 10.71
C THR A 161 -16.52 10.42 9.93
N PRO A 162 -15.28 9.94 9.71
CA PRO A 162 -15.06 8.67 9.04
C PRO A 162 -15.48 7.48 9.93
N ARG A 163 -15.83 6.37 9.30
CA ARG A 163 -16.01 5.07 9.96
C ARG A 163 -14.80 4.20 9.69
N ASN A 164 -14.53 3.23 10.58
CA ASN A 164 -13.46 2.28 10.35
C ASN A 164 -13.95 1.16 9.40
N LEU A 165 -13.28 1.00 8.25
CA LEU A 165 -13.62 -0.01 7.24
C LEU A 165 -13.50 -1.44 7.77
N PHE A 166 -12.70 -1.65 8.81
CA PHE A 166 -12.47 -2.95 9.42
C PHE A 166 -13.20 -3.13 10.77
N GLU A 167 -14.17 -2.24 11.07
CA GLU A 167 -14.98 -2.29 12.29
C GLU A 167 -15.67 -3.64 12.46
N ASN A 168 -15.51 -4.27 13.66
CA ASN A 168 -16.10 -5.56 14.00
C ASN A 168 -15.75 -6.72 13.04
N ARG A 169 -14.57 -6.70 12.47
CA ARG A 169 -14.08 -7.70 11.54
C ARG A 169 -12.81 -8.37 12.06
N TYR A 170 -12.53 -9.54 11.53
CA TYR A 170 -11.40 -10.37 11.93
C TYR A 170 -10.43 -10.57 10.77
N TRP A 171 -9.21 -10.92 11.10
CA TRP A 171 -8.22 -11.32 10.10
C TRP A 171 -8.77 -12.48 9.24
N GLY A 172 -8.75 -12.34 7.94
CA GLY A 172 -9.35 -13.30 6.98
C GLY A 172 -10.78 -12.96 6.54
N ASP A 173 -11.41 -11.90 7.06
CA ASP A 173 -12.65 -11.36 6.50
C ASP A 173 -12.40 -10.64 5.18
N LEU A 174 -13.47 -10.44 4.39
CA LEU A 174 -13.34 -9.87 3.04
C LEU A 174 -12.87 -8.42 3.09
N GLY A 175 -11.97 -8.04 2.20
CA GLY A 175 -11.44 -6.67 2.08
C GLY A 175 -9.92 -6.62 2.19
N PHE A 176 -9.38 -5.41 2.12
CA PHE A 176 -7.96 -5.17 2.35
C PHE A 176 -7.71 -5.13 3.85
N ILE A 177 -6.91 -6.07 4.35
CA ILE A 177 -6.73 -6.27 5.79
C ILE A 177 -5.57 -5.44 6.32
N HIS A 178 -4.41 -5.52 5.66
CA HIS A 178 -3.19 -4.84 6.08
C HIS A 178 -2.35 -4.42 4.88
N LEU A 179 -1.47 -3.46 5.11
CA LEU A 179 -0.33 -3.18 4.24
C LEU A 179 0.89 -3.93 4.77
N CYS A 180 1.69 -4.50 3.86
CA CYS A 180 2.88 -5.23 4.23
C CYS A 180 4.11 -4.62 3.57
N TRP A 181 5.19 -4.44 4.35
CA TRP A 181 6.52 -4.06 3.87
C TRP A 181 7.54 -5.14 4.17
N ASP A 182 8.35 -5.47 3.16
CA ASP A 182 9.58 -6.21 3.39
C ASP A 182 10.64 -5.25 3.94
N VAL A 183 11.21 -5.59 5.09
CA VAL A 183 12.13 -4.71 5.83
C VAL A 183 13.43 -5.42 6.13
N ARG A 184 14.43 -4.64 6.55
CA ARG A 184 15.70 -5.14 7.08
C ARG A 184 15.91 -4.56 8.46
N ASP A 185 16.53 -5.36 9.34
CA ASP A 185 16.80 -4.98 10.73
C ASP A 185 15.52 -4.62 11.49
N MET A 186 14.65 -5.63 11.63
CA MET A 186 13.40 -5.53 12.39
C MET A 186 13.62 -4.97 13.81
N GLY A 187 14.79 -5.25 14.40
CA GLY A 187 15.13 -4.75 15.73
C GLY A 187 15.38 -3.23 15.76
N ALA A 188 16.01 -2.67 14.73
CA ALA A 188 16.17 -1.21 14.61
C ALA A 188 14.83 -0.54 14.33
N LEU A 189 14.06 -1.07 13.37
CA LEU A 189 12.74 -0.57 13.05
C LEU A 189 11.81 -0.58 14.28
N GLY A 190 11.83 -1.65 15.09
CA GLY A 190 11.03 -1.74 16.31
C GLY A 190 11.30 -0.62 17.30
N LYS A 191 12.58 -0.24 17.48
CA LYS A 191 12.97 0.87 18.35
C LYS A 191 12.49 2.22 17.83
N GLU A 192 12.57 2.44 16.52
CA GLU A 192 12.06 3.66 15.87
C GLU A 192 10.55 3.77 16.01
N LEU A 193 9.83 2.69 15.73
CA LEU A 193 8.39 2.61 15.86
C LEU A 193 7.94 2.86 17.31
N GLU A 194 8.58 2.21 18.29
CA GLU A 194 8.27 2.39 19.70
C GLU A 194 8.52 3.85 20.16
N ALA A 195 9.65 4.45 19.74
CA ALA A 195 9.96 5.85 20.03
C ALA A 195 8.96 6.83 19.40
N ALA A 196 8.39 6.49 18.24
CA ALA A 196 7.36 7.27 17.56
C ALA A 196 5.94 7.02 18.08
N GLY A 197 5.76 6.08 19.02
CA GLY A 197 4.47 5.74 19.63
C GLY A 197 3.69 4.64 18.90
N PHE A 198 4.34 3.86 18.06
CA PHE A 198 3.76 2.71 17.32
C PHE A 198 4.42 1.38 17.74
N PRO A 199 4.23 0.92 18.98
CA PRO A 199 4.84 -0.33 19.43
C PRO A 199 4.30 -1.53 18.65
N PHE A 200 5.04 -2.61 18.57
CA PHE A 200 4.57 -3.86 18.00
C PHE A 200 3.35 -4.38 18.74
N THR A 201 2.25 -4.62 18.04
CA THR A 201 1.03 -5.23 18.58
C THR A 201 1.07 -6.74 18.47
N VAL A 202 1.76 -7.27 17.47
CA VAL A 202 2.06 -8.69 17.30
C VAL A 202 3.54 -8.81 16.94
N ASN A 203 4.22 -9.79 17.51
CA ASN A 203 5.62 -10.07 17.22
C ASN A 203 5.82 -11.58 17.16
N SER A 204 6.26 -12.11 16.03
CA SER A 204 6.60 -13.53 15.92
C SER A 204 7.81 -13.94 16.77
N ALA A 205 8.47 -13.00 17.40
CA ALA A 205 9.54 -13.05 18.41
C ALA A 205 10.81 -13.81 17.99
N SER A 206 10.61 -14.89 17.30
CA SER A 206 11.71 -15.71 16.85
C SER A 206 11.59 -16.05 15.40
N SER A 207 11.85 -16.54 14.59
CA SER A 207 11.58 -16.85 13.21
C SER A 207 10.25 -17.59 13.05
N PHE A 208 9.47 -17.23 12.08
CA PHE A 208 8.48 -18.15 11.55
C PHE A 208 9.16 -19.03 10.48
N ASP A 209 8.77 -20.29 10.46
CA ASP A 209 9.24 -21.26 9.46
C ASP A 209 8.06 -21.62 8.56
N MET A 210 8.15 -21.24 7.30
CA MET A 210 7.19 -21.64 6.26
C MET A 210 7.66 -22.92 5.55
N GLY A 211 8.42 -23.77 6.25
CA GLY A 211 8.97 -25.04 5.77
C GLY A 211 10.26 -24.87 4.96
N GLU A 212 10.44 -23.78 4.25
CA GLU A 212 11.61 -23.58 3.37
C GLU A 212 12.14 -22.14 3.37
N ALA A 213 11.25 -21.16 3.51
CA ALA A 213 11.60 -19.78 3.80
C ALA A 213 11.57 -19.55 5.31
N SER A 214 12.45 -18.75 5.83
CA SER A 214 12.43 -18.34 7.23
C SER A 214 12.59 -16.83 7.36
N GLY A 215 12.02 -16.27 8.40
CA GLY A 215 12.05 -14.85 8.68
C GLY A 215 11.38 -14.51 9.99
N GLN A 216 10.99 -13.28 10.13
CA GLN A 216 10.16 -12.80 11.23
C GLN A 216 9.13 -11.82 10.68
N PHE A 217 8.02 -11.68 11.38
CA PHE A 217 7.00 -10.70 11.06
C PHE A 217 6.50 -10.03 12.33
N THR A 218 5.93 -8.86 12.16
CA THR A 218 5.29 -8.09 13.22
C THR A 218 4.16 -7.25 12.66
N TYR A 219 3.28 -6.79 13.54
CA TYR A 219 2.26 -5.81 13.22
C TYR A 219 2.37 -4.59 14.11
N VAL A 220 2.04 -3.44 13.55
CA VAL A 220 1.69 -2.22 14.27
C VAL A 220 0.32 -1.73 13.80
N GLU A 221 -0.27 -0.82 14.56
CA GLU A 221 -1.46 -0.09 14.11
C GLU A 221 -1.09 1.35 13.82
N ASP A 222 -1.63 1.90 12.72
CA ASP A 222 -1.55 3.32 12.48
C ASP A 222 -2.45 4.10 13.45
N PRO A 223 -2.48 5.45 13.43
CA PRO A 223 -3.31 6.24 14.36
C PRO A 223 -4.82 5.94 14.30
N ASP A 224 -5.29 5.33 13.23
CA ASP A 224 -6.70 4.99 13.00
C ASP A 224 -7.00 3.49 13.15
N GLY A 225 -6.00 2.71 13.57
CA GLY A 225 -6.11 1.27 13.77
C GLY A 225 -5.94 0.45 12.48
N THR A 226 -5.43 1.03 11.40
CA THR A 226 -5.08 0.27 10.19
C THR A 226 -3.88 -0.63 10.48
N TRP A 227 -4.00 -1.90 10.15
CA TRP A 227 -2.93 -2.85 10.39
C TRP A 227 -1.81 -2.71 9.36
N ILE A 228 -0.61 -2.61 9.89
CA ILE A 228 0.63 -2.53 9.15
C ILE A 228 1.49 -3.74 9.52
N GLU A 229 1.81 -4.57 8.53
CA GLU A 229 2.70 -5.71 8.69
C GLU A 229 4.11 -5.37 8.22
N PHE A 230 5.10 -5.81 8.97
CA PHE A 230 6.49 -5.83 8.54
C PHE A 230 6.97 -7.27 8.50
N VAL A 231 7.62 -7.63 7.41
CA VAL A 231 8.22 -8.96 7.21
C VAL A 231 9.72 -8.78 6.96
N GLU A 232 10.54 -9.48 7.71
CA GLU A 232 11.96 -9.61 7.43
C GLU A 232 12.26 -11.03 6.99
N THR A 233 12.56 -11.21 5.72
CA THR A 233 12.89 -12.52 5.15
C THR A 233 14.37 -12.80 5.32
N HIS A 234 14.71 -13.93 5.94
CA HIS A 234 16.11 -14.32 6.21
C HIS A 234 16.64 -15.33 5.20
N LYS A 235 15.84 -16.30 4.79
CA LYS A 235 16.23 -17.38 3.87
C LYS A 235 15.19 -17.61 2.80
N ILE A 236 15.65 -17.74 1.57
CA ILE A 236 14.81 -18.06 0.41
C ILE A 236 15.40 -19.29 -0.30
N PRO A 237 14.63 -20.35 -0.54
CA PRO A 237 15.11 -21.49 -1.30
C PRO A 237 15.26 -21.13 -2.78
N ILE A 238 16.45 -21.33 -3.34
CA ILE A 238 16.73 -21.13 -4.77
C ILE A 238 16.61 -22.45 -5.53
N LEU A 239 17.27 -23.50 -5.03
CA LEU A 239 17.21 -24.84 -5.62
C LEU A 239 17.26 -25.90 -4.51
N LYS A 240 16.07 -26.42 -4.16
CA LYS A 240 15.88 -27.36 -3.04
C LYS A 240 16.69 -28.63 -3.16
N SER A 241 16.73 -29.22 -4.36
CA SER A 241 17.45 -30.46 -4.63
C SER A 241 18.94 -30.40 -4.32
N LEU A 242 19.52 -29.18 -4.31
CA LEU A 242 20.91 -28.91 -3.98
C LEU A 242 21.09 -28.24 -2.63
N ASN A 243 20.04 -28.10 -1.82
CA ASN A 243 20.06 -27.37 -0.55
C ASN A 243 20.64 -25.96 -0.70
N TRP A 244 20.37 -25.31 -1.84
CA TRP A 244 20.88 -23.98 -2.15
C TRP A 244 19.85 -22.92 -1.76
N TYR A 245 20.26 -22.04 -0.82
CA TYR A 245 19.44 -20.96 -0.29
C TYR A 245 20.14 -19.61 -0.49
N LEU A 246 19.35 -18.58 -0.76
CA LEU A 246 19.77 -17.19 -0.61
C LEU A 246 19.55 -16.78 0.85
N ASP A 247 20.62 -16.42 1.56
CA ASP A 247 20.55 -15.77 2.87
C ASP A 247 20.59 -14.25 2.66
N THR A 248 19.44 -13.61 2.79
CA THR A 248 19.26 -12.18 2.53
C THR A 248 20.03 -11.28 3.49
N ARG A 249 20.44 -11.81 4.66
CA ARG A 249 21.24 -11.10 5.66
C ARG A 249 22.71 -10.97 5.26
N LYS A 250 23.17 -11.85 4.38
CA LYS A 250 24.58 -11.96 3.97
C LYS A 250 24.91 -11.22 2.68
N ARG A 251 24.04 -10.34 2.20
CA ARG A 251 24.35 -9.61 0.96
C ARG A 251 25.62 -8.77 1.13
N PRO A 252 26.58 -8.82 0.20
CA PRO A 252 27.68 -7.88 0.17
C PRO A 252 27.11 -6.46 0.11
N GLN A 253 27.64 -5.56 0.91
CA GLN A 253 27.42 -4.14 0.72
C GLN A 253 28.04 -3.80 -0.65
N GLY A 254 27.18 -3.55 -1.65
CA GLY A 254 27.58 -3.03 -2.93
C GLY A 254 27.88 -1.55 -2.84
#